data_941398e79497ffe822925392fccfb3c1
#
_entry.id   941398e79497ffe822925392fccfb3c1
#
_cell.length_a   1.000
_cell.length_b   1.000
_cell.length_c   1.000
_cell.angle_alpha   90.00
_cell.angle_beta   90.00
_cell.angle_gamma   90.00
#
_symmetry.space_group_name_H-M   'P 1'
#
loop_
_entity.id
_entity.type
_entity.pdbx_description
1 polymer ?
#
loop_
_entity_poly.entity_id
_entity_poly.type
_entity_poly.pdbx_seq_one_letter_code
_entity_poly.pdbx_strand_id
1 'polypeptide(L)'
;MEYFADLHIHSCLSPCGDEDMTPANICGMAKLKGLDAIAICDHNSARNLPAAQELCDAYGLLLLPGMEITTREEVHLLGYFETVEAALAFGEMLRGHLPNKKNKPQFFGRQLVMNNDDEVIDEEEALLIGATDLSLAEAAAQVTAFGGVPVPAHINRGANGLLINLGLLPPEPFYSTVEVWRLLPCDEGALRGRHVLHSSDAHYLGDIQEREHALRLREGTTSALLAWMRSVKDI
;
A
#
# COMPACT_ATOMS: atom_id res chain seq x y z
N MET A 1 15.73 -3.20 16.75
CA MET A 1 15.87 -1.75 16.45
C MET A 1 14.49 -1.17 16.19
N GLU A 2 14.31 0.12 16.44
CA GLU A 2 13.05 0.81 16.13
C GLU A 2 13.18 1.46 14.75
N TYR A 3 12.20 1.21 13.89
CA TYR A 3 12.09 1.77 12.56
C TYR A 3 10.78 2.55 12.47
N PHE A 4 10.85 3.79 12.05
CA PHE A 4 9.68 4.63 11.81
C PHE A 4 9.32 4.55 10.34
N ALA A 5 8.10 4.09 10.07
CA ALA A 5 7.69 3.76 8.71
C ALA A 5 6.29 4.28 8.41
N ASP A 6 6.10 4.76 7.20
CA ASP A 6 4.77 4.97 6.60
C ASP A 6 4.59 3.98 5.46
N LEU A 7 3.78 2.98 5.69
CA LEU A 7 3.67 1.83 4.79
C LEU A 7 2.41 1.87 3.89
N HIS A 8 1.77 3.05 3.80
CA HIS A 8 0.62 3.25 2.90
C HIS A 8 0.58 4.70 2.42
N ILE A 9 1.16 4.94 1.26
CA ILE A 9 1.23 6.25 0.61
C ILE A 9 0.81 6.08 -0.84
N HIS A 10 -0.04 6.96 -1.37
CA HIS A 10 -0.39 7.00 -2.79
C HIS A 10 0.48 8.01 -3.54
N SER A 11 0.93 7.63 -4.73
CA SER A 11 1.60 8.55 -5.64
C SER A 11 0.60 9.19 -6.62
N CYS A 12 1.09 10.08 -7.47
CA CYS A 12 0.34 10.66 -8.59
C CYS A 12 -0.10 9.64 -9.66
N LEU A 13 0.22 8.36 -9.49
CA LEU A 13 -0.32 7.27 -10.30
C LEU A 13 -1.73 6.87 -9.85
N SER A 14 -2.04 6.99 -8.56
CA SER A 14 -3.39 6.83 -8.05
C SER A 14 -4.23 8.06 -8.44
N PRO A 15 -5.41 7.89 -9.07
CA PRO A 15 -6.18 9.05 -9.56
C PRO A 15 -6.76 9.92 -8.43
N CYS A 16 -6.75 9.44 -7.20
CA CYS A 16 -7.13 10.17 -5.98
C CYS A 16 -5.93 10.88 -5.32
N GLY A 17 -4.70 10.55 -5.72
CA GLY A 17 -3.49 11.23 -5.25
C GLY A 17 -3.33 12.59 -5.91
N ASP A 18 -2.80 13.55 -5.16
CA ASP A 18 -2.44 14.85 -5.71
C ASP A 18 -1.33 14.72 -6.77
N GLU A 19 -1.30 15.59 -7.77
CA GLU A 19 -0.25 15.55 -8.82
C GLU A 19 1.14 15.83 -8.25
N ASP A 20 1.25 16.53 -7.09
CA ASP A 20 2.51 16.76 -6.38
C ASP A 20 3.01 15.51 -5.63
N MET A 21 2.22 14.43 -5.55
CA MET A 21 2.63 13.15 -4.97
C MET A 21 3.55 12.38 -5.93
N THR A 22 4.58 13.04 -6.45
CA THR A 22 5.60 12.38 -7.27
C THR A 22 6.49 11.47 -6.40
N PRO A 23 7.10 10.41 -6.95
CA PRO A 23 8.04 9.59 -6.20
C PRO A 23 9.15 10.40 -5.52
N ALA A 24 9.68 11.46 -6.19
CA ALA A 24 10.74 12.29 -5.63
C ALA A 24 10.22 13.12 -4.44
N ASN A 25 9.06 13.74 -4.56
CA ASN A 25 8.45 14.51 -3.48
C ASN A 25 8.09 13.63 -2.28
N ILE A 26 7.56 12.42 -2.51
CA ILE A 26 7.26 11.45 -1.43
C ILE A 26 8.53 11.06 -0.69
N CYS A 27 9.58 10.63 -1.41
CA CYS A 27 10.86 10.25 -0.79
C CYS A 27 11.51 11.43 -0.06
N GLY A 28 11.48 12.63 -0.67
CA GLY A 28 11.99 13.86 -0.05
C GLY A 28 11.25 14.21 1.24
N MET A 29 9.92 14.14 1.24
CA MET A 29 9.09 14.41 2.42
C MET A 29 9.30 13.35 3.52
N ALA A 30 9.36 12.07 3.16
CA ALA A 30 9.66 10.99 4.10
C ALA A 30 11.01 11.20 4.79
N LYS A 31 12.03 11.59 4.01
CA LYS A 31 13.35 11.94 4.55
C LYS A 31 13.31 13.15 5.47
N LEU A 32 12.57 14.20 5.08
CA LEU A 32 12.40 15.41 5.89
C LEU A 32 11.72 15.10 7.23
N LYS A 33 10.71 14.23 7.23
CA LYS A 33 10.00 13.77 8.44
C LYS A 33 10.80 12.74 9.25
N GLY A 34 11.96 12.33 8.78
CA GLY A 34 12.86 11.40 9.48
C GLY A 34 12.36 9.98 9.54
N LEU A 35 11.60 9.54 8.56
CA LEU A 35 11.20 8.15 8.40
C LEU A 35 12.40 7.29 7.99
N ASP A 36 12.36 6.02 8.36
CA ASP A 36 13.38 5.02 8.04
C ASP A 36 12.93 4.13 6.85
N ALA A 37 11.61 3.98 6.67
CA ALA A 37 11.02 3.17 5.60
C ALA A 37 9.70 3.77 5.10
N ILE A 38 9.39 3.53 3.83
CA ILE A 38 8.09 3.86 3.21
C ILE A 38 7.60 2.72 2.33
N ALA A 39 6.28 2.69 2.07
CA ALA A 39 5.71 1.94 0.97
C ALA A 39 4.80 2.85 0.14
N ILE A 40 5.00 2.86 -1.17
CA ILE A 40 4.06 3.44 -2.11
C ILE A 40 3.10 2.33 -2.54
N CYS A 41 1.81 2.56 -2.30
CA CYS A 41 0.74 1.59 -2.46
C CYS A 41 -0.35 2.13 -3.40
N ASP A 42 0.01 2.43 -4.63
CA ASP A 42 -0.95 2.92 -5.62
C ASP A 42 -2.06 1.92 -5.89
N HIS A 43 -3.26 2.41 -6.23
CA HIS A 43 -4.38 1.56 -6.57
C HIS A 43 -4.06 0.66 -7.76
N ASN A 44 -4.12 -0.66 -7.54
CA ASN A 44 -4.03 -1.70 -8.56
C ASN A 44 -2.84 -1.59 -9.53
N SER A 45 -1.77 -0.87 -9.17
CA SER A 45 -0.59 -0.66 -10.01
C SER A 45 0.68 -0.44 -9.18
N ALA A 46 1.82 -0.85 -9.74
CA ALA A 46 3.15 -0.68 -9.13
C ALA A 46 4.09 0.17 -10.01
N ARG A 47 3.56 0.87 -11.03
CA ARG A 47 4.39 1.45 -12.10
C ARG A 47 5.29 2.61 -11.66
N ASN A 48 5.03 3.24 -10.50
CA ASN A 48 5.91 4.26 -9.93
C ASN A 48 6.97 3.70 -8.96
N LEU A 49 6.93 2.40 -8.63
CA LEU A 49 7.91 1.78 -7.73
C LEU A 49 9.35 1.78 -8.27
N PRO A 50 9.64 1.63 -9.58
CA PRO A 50 11.01 1.74 -10.07
C PRO A 50 11.67 3.08 -9.75
N ALA A 51 10.98 4.20 -10.02
CA ALA A 51 11.46 5.53 -9.68
C ALA A 51 11.62 5.70 -8.16
N ALA A 52 10.63 5.22 -7.39
CA ALA A 52 10.68 5.26 -5.93
C ALA A 52 11.85 4.47 -5.35
N GLN A 53 12.23 3.31 -5.93
CA GLN A 53 13.37 2.51 -5.47
C GLN A 53 14.68 3.27 -5.62
N GLU A 54 14.94 3.84 -6.80
CA GLU A 54 16.15 4.61 -7.07
C GLU A 54 16.28 5.81 -6.12
N LEU A 55 15.16 6.51 -5.88
CA LEU A 55 15.10 7.65 -4.97
C LEU A 55 15.28 7.24 -3.51
N CYS A 56 14.64 6.17 -3.06
CA CYS A 56 14.83 5.65 -1.70
C CYS A 56 16.28 5.25 -1.45
N ASP A 57 16.92 4.59 -2.40
CA ASP A 57 18.34 4.23 -2.32
C ASP A 57 19.22 5.48 -2.18
N ALA A 58 18.94 6.53 -2.96
CA ALA A 58 19.68 7.80 -2.90
C ALA A 58 19.47 8.54 -1.57
N TYR A 59 18.29 8.49 -0.99
CA TYR A 59 17.97 9.13 0.31
C TYR A 59 18.34 8.27 1.52
N GLY A 60 18.71 7.00 1.32
CA GLY A 60 18.95 6.03 2.40
C GLY A 60 17.67 5.67 3.16
N LEU A 61 16.56 5.56 2.44
CA LEU A 61 15.27 5.06 2.91
C LEU A 61 15.12 3.60 2.49
N LEU A 62 14.42 2.82 3.30
CA LEU A 62 13.96 1.50 2.88
C LEU A 62 12.64 1.63 2.13
N LEU A 63 12.58 1.22 0.86
CA LEU A 63 11.32 1.02 0.15
C LEU A 63 10.80 -0.40 0.42
N LEU A 64 9.57 -0.51 0.92
CA LEU A 64 8.80 -1.75 0.87
C LEU A 64 7.88 -1.68 -0.35
N PRO A 65 8.13 -2.45 -1.43
CA PRO A 65 7.28 -2.43 -2.61
C PRO A 65 5.85 -2.83 -2.27
N GLY A 66 4.89 -1.95 -2.54
CA GLY A 66 3.50 -2.12 -2.15
C GLY A 66 2.52 -1.87 -3.30
N MET A 67 1.27 -2.26 -3.07
CA MET A 67 0.13 -1.97 -3.94
C MET A 67 -1.15 -2.05 -3.11
N GLU A 68 -2.11 -1.16 -3.35
CA GLU A 68 -3.44 -1.27 -2.78
C GLU A 68 -4.43 -1.84 -3.80
N ILE A 69 -4.94 -3.03 -3.52
CA ILE A 69 -5.88 -3.76 -4.37
C ILE A 69 -7.30 -3.42 -3.94
N THR A 70 -8.15 -2.96 -4.87
CA THR A 70 -9.59 -2.86 -4.62
C THR A 70 -10.24 -4.18 -5.01
N THR A 71 -10.73 -4.93 -4.05
CA THR A 71 -11.36 -6.24 -4.27
C THR A 71 -12.79 -6.10 -4.82
N ARG A 72 -13.37 -7.21 -5.27
CA ARG A 72 -14.76 -7.26 -5.77
C ARG A 72 -15.80 -6.80 -4.74
N GLU A 73 -15.51 -7.00 -3.46
CA GLU A 73 -16.34 -6.52 -2.34
C GLU A 73 -16.13 -5.03 -2.03
N GLU A 74 -15.34 -4.33 -2.84
CA GLU A 74 -14.93 -2.95 -2.60
C GLU A 74 -14.20 -2.77 -1.26
N VAL A 75 -13.46 -3.80 -0.82
CA VAL A 75 -12.53 -3.75 0.31
C VAL A 75 -11.12 -3.51 -0.21
N HIS A 76 -10.35 -2.69 0.48
CA HIS A 76 -8.96 -2.46 0.14
C HIS A 76 -8.05 -3.50 0.83
N LEU A 77 -7.12 -4.04 0.07
CA LEU A 77 -6.12 -5.00 0.49
C LEU A 77 -4.74 -4.54 0.04
N LEU A 78 -3.85 -4.28 0.98
CA LEU A 78 -2.44 -4.02 0.66
C LEU A 78 -1.74 -5.34 0.31
N GLY A 79 -0.99 -5.33 -0.78
CA GLY A 79 -0.06 -6.38 -1.14
C GLY A 79 1.36 -5.84 -1.01
N TYR A 80 2.16 -6.43 -0.12
CA TYR A 80 3.58 -6.07 0.04
C TYR A 80 4.48 -7.14 -0.53
N PHE A 81 5.52 -6.74 -1.24
CA PHE A 81 6.43 -7.64 -1.96
C PHE A 81 7.87 -7.40 -1.54
N GLU A 82 8.72 -8.42 -1.75
CA GLU A 82 10.14 -8.32 -1.39
C GLU A 82 10.92 -7.45 -2.37
N THR A 83 10.52 -7.43 -3.64
CA THR A 83 11.19 -6.67 -4.70
C THR A 83 10.20 -5.91 -5.58
N VAL A 84 10.68 -4.87 -6.24
CA VAL A 84 9.90 -4.08 -7.20
C VAL A 84 9.44 -4.95 -8.37
N GLU A 85 10.28 -5.88 -8.83
CA GLU A 85 9.95 -6.79 -9.94
C GLU A 85 8.77 -7.69 -9.58
N ALA A 86 8.70 -8.18 -8.33
CA ALA A 86 7.58 -8.99 -7.87
C ALA A 86 6.27 -8.17 -7.83
N ALA A 87 6.34 -6.93 -7.36
CA ALA A 87 5.20 -6.01 -7.35
C ALA A 87 4.74 -5.65 -8.76
N LEU A 88 5.65 -5.38 -9.69
CA LEU A 88 5.34 -5.11 -11.10
C LEU A 88 4.71 -6.32 -11.78
N ALA A 89 5.26 -7.52 -11.59
CA ALA A 89 4.70 -8.76 -12.14
C ALA A 89 3.29 -9.04 -11.60
N PHE A 90 3.08 -8.78 -10.31
CA PHE A 90 1.74 -8.87 -9.71
C PHE A 90 0.78 -7.83 -10.30
N GLY A 91 1.21 -6.57 -10.46
CA GLY A 91 0.40 -5.51 -11.07
C GLY A 91 0.01 -5.81 -12.51
N GLU A 92 0.91 -6.40 -13.29
CA GLU A 92 0.61 -6.82 -14.67
C GLU A 92 -0.44 -7.95 -14.71
N MET A 93 -0.35 -8.92 -13.79
CA MET A 93 -1.39 -9.94 -13.63
C MET A 93 -2.72 -9.31 -13.22
N LEU A 94 -2.69 -8.41 -12.23
CA LEU A 94 -3.89 -7.76 -11.69
C LEU A 94 -4.62 -6.89 -12.72
N ARG A 95 -3.88 -6.31 -13.67
CA ARG A 95 -4.44 -5.53 -14.78
C ARG A 95 -5.49 -6.31 -15.57
N GLY A 96 -5.32 -7.64 -15.72
CA GLY A 96 -6.30 -8.52 -16.37
C GLY A 96 -7.62 -8.68 -15.60
N HIS A 97 -7.65 -8.29 -14.32
CA HIS A 97 -8.79 -8.37 -13.41
C HIS A 97 -9.51 -7.03 -13.22
N LEU A 98 -8.96 -5.94 -13.78
CA LEU A 98 -9.61 -4.63 -13.75
C LEU A 98 -10.77 -4.57 -14.75
N PRO A 99 -11.82 -3.80 -14.45
CA PRO A 99 -12.88 -3.56 -15.40
C PRO A 99 -12.32 -2.87 -16.66
N ASN A 100 -12.83 -3.24 -17.83
CA ASN A 100 -12.46 -2.59 -19.10
C ASN A 100 -13.04 -1.15 -19.16
N LYS A 101 -12.55 -0.28 -18.32
CA LYS A 101 -12.94 1.14 -18.24
C LYS A 101 -11.71 2.02 -18.35
N LYS A 102 -11.79 3.03 -19.21
CA LYS A 102 -10.75 4.07 -19.28
C LYS A 102 -10.93 5.10 -18.17
N ASN A 103 -9.81 5.58 -17.67
CA ASN A 103 -9.80 6.73 -16.78
C ASN A 103 -10.42 7.97 -17.47
N LYS A 104 -11.04 8.81 -16.66
CA LYS A 104 -11.56 10.12 -17.06
C LYS A 104 -10.95 11.17 -16.14
N PRO A 105 -9.77 11.73 -16.51
CA PRO A 105 -9.00 12.62 -15.65
C PRO A 105 -9.79 13.80 -15.07
N GLN A 106 -10.77 14.32 -15.83
CA GLN A 106 -11.63 15.41 -15.36
C GLN A 106 -12.56 15.05 -14.19
N PHE A 107 -12.73 13.74 -13.88
CA PHE A 107 -13.58 13.26 -12.78
C PHE A 107 -12.77 12.56 -11.69
N PHE A 108 -11.71 11.82 -12.05
CA PHE A 108 -10.98 10.96 -11.12
C PHE A 108 -9.57 11.47 -10.82
N GLY A 109 -9.02 12.38 -11.62
CA GLY A 109 -7.62 12.78 -11.61
C GLY A 109 -6.80 12.05 -12.67
N ARG A 110 -5.57 12.54 -12.90
CA ARG A 110 -4.61 11.90 -13.78
C ARG A 110 -3.96 10.69 -13.11
N GLN A 111 -3.39 9.81 -13.89
CA GLN A 111 -2.69 8.59 -13.43
C GLN A 111 -1.29 8.59 -14.03
N LEU A 112 -0.39 9.36 -13.40
CA LEU A 112 0.91 9.69 -13.95
C LEU A 112 1.96 8.63 -13.60
N VAL A 113 2.67 8.13 -14.61
CA VAL A 113 3.86 7.32 -14.43
C VAL A 113 5.08 8.21 -14.56
N MET A 114 5.90 8.24 -13.53
CA MET A 114 7.04 9.14 -13.40
C MET A 114 8.37 8.39 -13.46
N ASN A 115 9.43 9.07 -13.90
CA ASN A 115 10.80 8.65 -13.64
C ASN A 115 11.35 9.32 -12.36
N ASN A 116 12.60 9.05 -12.02
CA ASN A 116 13.28 9.61 -10.84
C ASN A 116 13.69 11.08 -10.98
N ASP A 117 13.55 11.67 -12.18
CA ASP A 117 13.81 13.08 -12.48
C ASP A 117 12.52 13.93 -12.46
N ASP A 118 11.42 13.39 -11.92
CA ASP A 118 10.07 14.00 -11.94
C ASP A 118 9.51 14.29 -13.34
N GLU A 119 9.94 13.53 -14.36
CA GLU A 119 9.37 13.61 -15.68
C GLU A 119 8.23 12.59 -15.84
N VAL A 120 7.12 13.01 -16.43
CA VAL A 120 6.03 12.09 -16.82
C VAL A 120 6.49 11.26 -18.02
N ILE A 121 6.63 9.96 -17.85
CA ILE A 121 7.06 9.04 -18.91
C ILE A 121 5.89 8.29 -19.55
N ASP A 122 4.74 8.21 -18.85
CA ASP A 122 3.52 7.62 -19.37
C ASP A 122 2.30 8.08 -18.54
N GLU A 123 1.10 7.84 -19.04
CA GLU A 123 -0.16 8.06 -18.32
C GLU A 123 -1.01 6.79 -18.43
N GLU A 124 -1.42 6.21 -17.29
CA GLU A 124 -2.19 4.97 -17.28
C GLU A 124 -3.62 5.21 -17.73
N GLU A 125 -4.02 4.55 -18.83
CA GLU A 125 -5.35 4.71 -19.41
C GLU A 125 -6.45 3.91 -18.69
N ALA A 126 -6.12 2.75 -18.08
CA ALA A 126 -7.10 1.96 -17.35
C ALA A 126 -7.48 2.66 -16.04
N LEU A 127 -8.76 2.68 -15.67
CA LEU A 127 -9.20 3.26 -14.40
C LEU A 127 -8.70 2.42 -13.23
N LEU A 128 -7.62 2.86 -12.58
CA LEU A 128 -6.95 2.11 -11.51
C LEU A 128 -7.78 2.00 -10.23
N ILE A 129 -8.59 3.01 -9.89
CA ILE A 129 -9.39 3.01 -8.65
C ILE A 129 -10.57 2.02 -8.70
N GLY A 130 -10.83 1.40 -9.85
CA GLY A 130 -11.92 0.45 -10.02
C GLY A 130 -11.71 -0.85 -9.24
N ALA A 131 -12.79 -1.44 -8.74
CA ALA A 131 -12.74 -2.76 -8.13
C ALA A 131 -12.37 -3.84 -9.17
N THR A 132 -11.45 -4.73 -8.79
CA THR A 132 -11.13 -5.93 -9.56
C THR A 132 -12.27 -6.94 -9.47
N ASP A 133 -12.26 -7.96 -10.30
CA ASP A 133 -13.21 -9.10 -10.21
C ASP A 133 -12.78 -10.16 -9.18
N LEU A 134 -11.62 -9.98 -8.53
CA LEU A 134 -11.12 -10.86 -7.48
C LEU A 134 -11.80 -10.56 -6.13
N SER A 135 -12.29 -11.60 -5.47
CA SER A 135 -12.71 -11.49 -4.07
C SER A 135 -11.51 -11.23 -3.15
N LEU A 136 -11.78 -10.78 -1.93
CA LEU A 136 -10.75 -10.56 -0.91
C LEU A 136 -9.86 -11.81 -0.71
N ALA A 137 -10.46 -12.99 -0.65
CA ALA A 137 -9.73 -14.25 -0.48
C ALA A 137 -8.89 -14.61 -1.71
N GLU A 138 -9.42 -14.40 -2.92
CA GLU A 138 -8.70 -14.63 -4.18
C GLU A 138 -7.54 -13.64 -4.33
N ALA A 139 -7.76 -12.34 -4.05
CA ALA A 139 -6.70 -11.34 -4.08
C ALA A 139 -5.57 -11.66 -3.08
N ALA A 140 -5.92 -12.05 -1.84
CA ALA A 140 -4.94 -12.46 -0.84
C ALA A 140 -4.14 -13.70 -1.27
N ALA A 141 -4.80 -14.68 -1.89
CA ALA A 141 -4.14 -15.87 -2.43
C ALA A 141 -3.17 -15.51 -3.56
N GLN A 142 -3.56 -14.59 -4.46
CA GLN A 142 -2.69 -14.13 -5.53
C GLN A 142 -1.48 -13.36 -4.98
N VAL A 143 -1.65 -12.43 -4.04
CA VAL A 143 -0.53 -11.75 -3.38
C VAL A 143 0.46 -12.77 -2.80
N THR A 144 -0.06 -13.79 -2.10
CA THR A 144 0.77 -14.85 -1.52
C THR A 144 1.48 -15.69 -2.59
N ALA A 145 0.83 -16.00 -3.71
CA ALA A 145 1.41 -16.77 -4.81
C ALA A 145 2.58 -16.03 -5.48
N PHE A 146 2.57 -14.69 -5.47
CA PHE A 146 3.68 -13.85 -5.93
C PHE A 146 4.73 -13.59 -4.81
N GLY A 147 4.68 -14.32 -3.70
CA GLY A 147 5.63 -14.22 -2.59
C GLY A 147 5.37 -13.03 -1.67
N GLY A 148 4.28 -12.30 -1.86
CA GLY A 148 3.90 -11.13 -1.06
C GLY A 148 3.21 -11.47 0.25
N VAL A 149 2.84 -10.42 0.99
CA VAL A 149 2.06 -10.47 2.23
C VAL A 149 0.79 -9.64 2.04
N PRO A 150 -0.40 -10.27 2.09
CA PRO A 150 -1.66 -9.53 2.05
C PRO A 150 -1.98 -8.94 3.43
N VAL A 151 -2.30 -7.65 3.46
CA VAL A 151 -2.68 -6.92 4.68
C VAL A 151 -3.97 -6.15 4.41
N PRO A 152 -5.09 -6.46 5.07
CA PRO A 152 -6.31 -5.66 4.97
C PRO A 152 -6.05 -4.21 5.37
N ALA A 153 -6.36 -3.27 4.46
CA ALA A 153 -6.13 -1.84 4.64
C ALA A 153 -7.19 -1.22 5.54
N HIS A 154 -6.78 -0.25 6.37
CA HIS A 154 -7.65 0.63 7.18
C HIS A 154 -9.00 -0.02 7.57
N ILE A 155 -8.95 -1.23 8.19
CA ILE A 155 -10.10 -2.14 8.39
C ILE A 155 -11.31 -1.50 9.07
N ASN A 156 -11.11 -0.45 9.86
CA ASN A 156 -12.11 0.29 10.64
C ASN A 156 -12.62 1.57 9.95
N ARG A 157 -12.15 1.89 8.74
CA ARG A 157 -12.58 3.07 7.99
C ARG A 157 -13.95 2.85 7.34
N GLY A 158 -14.75 3.94 7.17
CA GLY A 158 -16.12 3.86 6.64
C GLY A 158 -16.19 3.41 5.18
N ALA A 159 -15.33 3.97 4.30
CA ALA A 159 -15.26 3.54 2.90
C ALA A 159 -14.14 2.51 2.72
N ASN A 160 -14.42 1.45 1.97
CA ASN A 160 -13.49 0.39 1.59
C ASN A 160 -12.81 -0.35 2.77
N GLY A 161 -13.21 -0.03 4.02
CA GLY A 161 -12.75 -0.72 5.22
C GLY A 161 -13.47 -2.05 5.40
N LEU A 162 -12.70 -3.10 5.69
CA LEU A 162 -13.18 -4.47 5.75
C LEU A 162 -14.31 -4.66 6.76
N LEU A 163 -14.18 -4.10 7.98
CA LEU A 163 -15.19 -4.26 9.05
C LEU A 163 -16.51 -3.57 8.70
N ILE A 164 -16.47 -2.49 7.92
CA ILE A 164 -17.69 -1.78 7.51
C ILE A 164 -18.36 -2.48 6.33
N ASN A 165 -17.57 -2.88 5.32
CA ASN A 165 -18.12 -3.50 4.11
C ASN A 165 -18.59 -4.95 4.35
N LEU A 166 -17.86 -5.73 5.16
CA LEU A 166 -18.15 -7.15 5.40
C LEU A 166 -18.72 -7.43 6.80
N GLY A 167 -18.64 -6.48 7.73
CA GLY A 167 -19.16 -6.62 9.10
C GLY A 167 -18.23 -7.38 10.06
N LEU A 168 -17.25 -8.13 9.55
CA LEU A 168 -16.29 -8.91 10.35
C LEU A 168 -15.01 -9.20 9.55
N LEU A 169 -13.91 -9.47 10.25
CA LEU A 169 -12.72 -10.08 9.66
C LEU A 169 -13.00 -11.56 9.38
N PRO A 170 -12.86 -12.02 8.11
CA PRO A 170 -13.01 -13.43 7.80
C PRO A 170 -12.02 -14.28 8.62
N PRO A 171 -12.43 -15.46 9.13
CA PRO A 171 -11.52 -16.34 9.85
C PRO A 171 -10.44 -16.94 8.93
N GLU A 172 -10.74 -17.08 7.64
CA GLU A 172 -9.84 -17.60 6.60
C GLU A 172 -9.91 -16.71 5.35
N PRO A 173 -8.75 -16.38 4.72
CA PRO A 173 -7.42 -16.64 5.26
C PRO A 173 -7.16 -15.81 6.53
N PHE A 174 -6.32 -16.34 7.43
CA PHE A 174 -5.93 -15.58 8.62
C PHE A 174 -4.91 -14.50 8.23
N TYR A 175 -5.27 -13.26 8.46
CA TYR A 175 -4.38 -12.12 8.26
C TYR A 175 -3.59 -11.86 9.55
N SER A 176 -2.30 -12.17 9.57
CA SER A 176 -1.42 -11.94 10.73
C SER A 176 -1.12 -10.47 11.00
N THR A 177 -1.32 -9.62 10.01
CA THR A 177 -1.21 -8.16 10.09
C THR A 177 -2.44 -7.51 9.51
N VAL A 178 -2.90 -6.42 10.11
CA VAL A 178 -3.97 -5.56 9.62
C VAL A 178 -3.56 -4.10 9.77
N GLU A 179 -4.07 -3.24 8.89
CA GLU A 179 -3.92 -1.80 9.04
C GLU A 179 -5.16 -1.20 9.71
N VAL A 180 -4.94 -0.28 10.64
CA VAL A 180 -5.99 0.42 11.38
C VAL A 180 -5.87 1.92 11.14
N TRP A 181 -6.97 2.53 10.71
CA TRP A 181 -7.07 3.99 10.60
C TRP A 181 -7.08 4.63 11.98
N ARG A 182 -6.05 5.42 12.29
CA ARG A 182 -5.77 5.96 13.63
C ARG A 182 -6.84 6.90 14.19
N LEU A 183 -7.63 7.55 13.32
CA LEU A 183 -8.63 8.53 13.75
C LEU A 183 -9.97 7.91 14.16
N LEU A 184 -10.14 6.61 14.04
CA LEU A 184 -11.36 5.90 14.40
C LEU A 184 -11.04 4.72 15.33
N PRO A 185 -11.94 4.43 16.30
CA PRO A 185 -11.78 3.24 17.14
C PRO A 185 -11.85 1.96 16.30
N CYS A 186 -11.17 0.93 16.76
CA CYS A 186 -11.23 -0.41 16.18
C CYS A 186 -11.59 -1.42 17.26
N ASP A 187 -12.36 -2.46 16.89
CA ASP A 187 -12.72 -3.54 17.81
C ASP A 187 -11.46 -4.32 18.21
N GLU A 188 -11.19 -4.42 19.51
CA GLU A 188 -10.05 -5.15 20.05
C GLU A 188 -10.08 -6.64 19.69
N GLY A 189 -11.27 -7.22 19.54
CA GLY A 189 -11.45 -8.60 19.12
C GLY A 189 -10.91 -8.85 17.72
N ALA A 190 -11.07 -7.88 16.82
CA ALA A 190 -10.52 -7.93 15.46
C ALA A 190 -8.99 -7.84 15.43
N LEU A 191 -8.35 -7.31 16.48
CA LEU A 191 -6.90 -7.11 16.56
C LEU A 191 -6.15 -8.25 17.26
N ARG A 192 -6.87 -9.18 17.91
CA ARG A 192 -6.26 -10.23 18.73
C ARG A 192 -5.37 -11.15 17.91
N GLY A 193 -4.12 -11.33 18.36
CA GLY A 193 -3.11 -12.17 17.70
C GLY A 193 -2.57 -11.60 16.40
N ARG A 194 -2.83 -10.32 16.10
CA ARG A 194 -2.39 -9.64 14.88
C ARG A 194 -1.43 -8.51 15.16
N HIS A 195 -0.51 -8.29 14.26
CA HIS A 195 0.22 -7.03 14.20
C HIS A 195 -0.69 -5.94 13.63
N VAL A 196 -0.52 -4.72 14.13
CA VAL A 196 -1.30 -3.57 13.69
C VAL A 196 -0.35 -2.58 13.03
N LEU A 197 -0.61 -2.23 11.79
CA LEU A 197 0.00 -1.11 11.10
C LEU A 197 -0.83 0.15 11.32
N HIS A 198 -0.14 1.25 11.51
CA HIS A 198 -0.69 2.59 11.50
C HIS A 198 0.06 3.37 10.43
N SER A 199 -0.54 3.49 9.26
CA SER A 199 0.01 4.24 8.14
C SER A 199 -0.86 5.45 7.83
N SER A 200 -0.39 6.33 6.97
CA SER A 200 -1.10 7.58 6.70
C SER A 200 -2.23 7.44 5.69
N ASP A 201 -2.14 6.51 4.75
CA ASP A 201 -2.97 6.51 3.54
C ASP A 201 -2.92 7.89 2.86
N ALA A 202 -1.70 8.45 2.75
CA ALA A 202 -1.47 9.81 2.31
C ALA A 202 -1.77 9.98 0.82
N HIS A 203 -2.56 11.00 0.51
CA HIS A 203 -2.87 11.44 -0.84
C HIS A 203 -2.31 12.85 -1.12
N TYR A 204 -1.76 13.50 -0.09
CA TYR A 204 -1.07 14.80 -0.13
C TYR A 204 0.23 14.69 0.66
N LEU A 205 1.27 15.44 0.25
CA LEU A 205 2.58 15.40 0.90
C LEU A 205 2.53 15.71 2.41
N GLY A 206 1.64 16.62 2.80
CA GLY A 206 1.47 17.00 4.21
C GLY A 206 0.93 15.85 5.08
N ASP A 207 0.19 14.91 4.49
CA ASP A 207 -0.47 13.79 5.19
C ASP A 207 0.49 12.63 5.47
N ILE A 208 1.65 12.56 4.79
CA ILE A 208 2.69 11.55 5.08
C ILE A 208 2.99 11.58 6.58
N GLN A 209 3.05 10.40 7.20
CA GLN A 209 3.13 10.24 8.65
C GLN A 209 4.35 10.94 9.28
N GLU A 210 4.16 11.49 10.47
CA GLU A 210 5.26 11.94 11.30
C GLU A 210 6.00 10.75 11.95
N ARG A 211 7.20 10.99 12.49
CA ARG A 211 8.01 9.97 13.18
C ARG A 211 7.40 9.57 14.54
N GLU A 212 6.23 8.94 14.53
CA GLU A 212 5.47 8.66 15.77
C GLU A 212 5.35 7.16 16.08
N HIS A 213 5.16 6.30 15.08
CA HIS A 213 4.87 4.88 15.26
C HIS A 213 6.06 4.02 14.84
N ALA A 214 6.78 3.48 15.82
CA ALA A 214 7.94 2.64 15.56
C ALA A 214 7.55 1.16 15.39
N LEU A 215 8.07 0.54 14.35
CA LEU A 215 8.10 -0.91 14.19
C LEU A 215 9.37 -1.47 14.85
N ARG A 216 9.23 -2.57 15.60
CA ARG A 216 10.39 -3.25 16.20
C ARG A 216 10.84 -4.39 15.30
N LEU A 217 11.91 -4.16 14.56
CA LEU A 217 12.49 -5.12 13.63
C LEU A 217 13.88 -5.57 14.12
N ARG A 218 14.31 -6.75 13.68
CA ARG A 218 15.67 -7.22 13.93
C ARG A 218 16.68 -6.46 13.08
N GLU A 219 16.31 -6.20 11.84
CA GLU A 219 17.09 -5.47 10.83
C GLU A 219 16.16 -4.69 9.90
N GLY A 220 16.69 -3.64 9.26
CA GLY A 220 15.96 -2.77 8.33
C GLY A 220 16.03 -3.29 6.90
N THR A 221 15.37 -4.40 6.62
CA THR A 221 15.29 -4.98 5.28
C THR A 221 13.84 -5.29 4.92
N THR A 222 13.54 -5.32 3.63
CA THR A 222 12.21 -5.73 3.13
C THR A 222 11.84 -7.13 3.61
N SER A 223 12.81 -8.06 3.57
CA SER A 223 12.64 -9.44 4.05
C SER A 223 12.27 -9.51 5.53
N ALA A 224 12.93 -8.69 6.39
CA ALA A 224 12.62 -8.62 7.82
C ALA A 224 11.24 -8.02 8.08
N LEU A 225 10.83 -6.99 7.32
CA LEU A 225 9.48 -6.42 7.39
C LEU A 225 8.42 -7.46 7.03
N LEU A 226 8.59 -8.14 5.89
CA LEU A 226 7.65 -9.18 5.44
C LEU A 226 7.60 -10.36 6.41
N ALA A 227 8.74 -10.77 6.97
CA ALA A 227 8.79 -11.82 7.99
C ALA A 227 8.03 -11.42 9.26
N TRP A 228 8.20 -10.15 9.70
CA TRP A 228 7.44 -9.61 10.83
C TRP A 228 5.93 -9.58 10.53
N MET A 229 5.52 -9.14 9.34
CA MET A 229 4.10 -9.13 8.95
C MET A 229 3.48 -10.53 8.87
N ARG A 230 4.27 -11.56 8.50
CA ARG A 230 3.80 -12.95 8.44
C ARG A 230 3.71 -13.60 9.81
N SER A 231 4.45 -13.10 10.80
CA SER A 231 4.45 -13.69 12.14
C SER A 231 3.12 -13.43 12.85
N VAL A 232 2.70 -14.37 13.67
CA VAL A 232 1.56 -14.16 14.57
C VAL A 232 2.06 -13.43 15.80
N LYS A 233 1.35 -12.40 16.22
CA LYS A 233 1.67 -11.67 17.44
C LYS A 233 1.34 -12.52 18.65
N ASP A 234 2.31 -12.72 19.55
CA ASP A 234 2.09 -13.39 20.84
C ASP A 234 0.96 -12.68 21.60
N ILE A 235 0.03 -13.49 22.15
CA ILE A 235 -1.16 -13.04 22.87
C ILE A 235 -0.79 -12.65 24.31
#